data_d4b9e6aa10faab3a3fd33017f1b2acad
#
_entry.id   d4b9e6aa10faab3a3fd33017f1b2acad
#
_cell.length_a   1.000
_cell.length_b   1.000
_cell.length_c   1.000
_cell.angle_alpha   90.00
_cell.angle_beta   90.00
_cell.angle_gamma   90.00
#
_symmetry.space_group_name_H-M   'P 1'
#
loop_
_entity.id
_entity.type
_entity.pdbx_description
1 polymer ?
#
loop_
_entity_poly.entity_id
_entity_poly.type
_entity_poly.pdbx_seq_one_letter_code
_entity_poly.pdbx_strand_id
1 'polypeptide(L)'
;MQSTGVIDRFLDIFARYIDSGFGLISGDVGFLASSLIVIDVTLAFLFWTWGEGEDVLARLVKKTLHVGFFAFLLTNWNALAKIIYLSFSGLGLKATGAGGAEDLLHPGRIAQVGLDAGRPLLDQASALAGPVGLFTNFAEIAVLLLAWAIVLLAFFIIAIQIFVTLIEFKLVTLAGFILVPFGLFGRTAFLAERVLGNVMATGVKVLVLAIIIGIGSTIFDEFVQ
;
A
#
# COMPACT_ATOMS: atom_id res chain seq x y z
N MET A 1 -15.04 6.29 22.22
CA MET A 1 -14.42 6.83 20.99
C MET A 1 -12.88 6.64 20.92
N GLN A 2 -12.26 5.77 21.74
CA GLN A 2 -10.78 5.64 21.78
C GLN A 2 -10.22 4.33 21.21
N SER A 3 -11.06 3.37 20.81
CA SER A 3 -10.57 2.05 20.36
C SER A 3 -10.06 2.02 18.92
N THR A 4 -10.59 2.85 18.03
CA THR A 4 -10.17 2.93 16.63
C THR A 4 -8.79 3.59 16.49
N GLY A 5 -8.49 4.59 17.33
CA GLY A 5 -7.18 5.24 17.35
C GLY A 5 -6.02 4.35 17.84
N VAL A 6 -6.30 3.23 18.50
CA VAL A 6 -5.26 2.27 18.92
C VAL A 6 -4.67 1.54 17.70
N ILE A 7 -5.52 1.17 16.74
CA ILE A 7 -5.08 0.47 15.51
C ILE A 7 -4.23 1.42 14.67
N ASP A 8 -4.67 2.66 14.50
CA ASP A 8 -3.93 3.66 13.74
C ASP A 8 -2.60 3.99 14.41
N ARG A 9 -2.58 4.14 15.74
CA ARG A 9 -1.34 4.35 16.51
C ARG A 9 -0.37 3.18 16.38
N PHE A 10 -0.86 1.95 16.38
CA PHE A 10 -0.03 0.77 16.16
C PHE A 10 0.59 0.80 14.75
N LEU A 11 -0.22 1.12 13.74
CA LEU A 11 0.24 1.24 12.36
C LEU A 11 1.33 2.31 12.21
N ASP A 12 1.14 3.48 12.85
CA ASP A 12 2.12 4.57 12.83
C ASP A 12 3.45 4.19 13.50
N ILE A 13 3.37 3.48 14.63
CA ILE A 13 4.56 2.98 15.32
C ILE A 13 5.27 1.98 14.42
N PHE A 14 4.54 1.01 13.86
CA PHE A 14 5.08 -0.02 12.99
C PHE A 14 5.70 0.58 11.72
N ALA A 15 5.01 1.53 11.07
CA ALA A 15 5.52 2.24 9.90
C ALA A 15 6.83 2.98 10.20
N ARG A 16 6.93 3.66 11.36
CA ARG A 16 8.16 4.33 11.79
C ARG A 16 9.31 3.36 12.03
N TYR A 17 9.06 2.18 12.60
CA TYR A 17 10.09 1.14 12.75
C TYR A 17 10.60 0.66 11.39
N ILE A 18 9.72 0.42 10.43
CA ILE A 18 10.11 0.04 9.08
C ILE A 18 10.89 1.18 8.40
N ASP A 19 10.41 2.41 8.50
CA ASP A 19 11.06 3.58 7.91
C ASP A 19 12.46 3.82 8.52
N SER A 20 12.65 3.59 9.83
CA SER A 20 13.98 3.62 10.45
C SER A 20 14.88 2.49 9.95
N GLY A 21 14.32 1.35 9.59
CA GLY A 21 15.04 0.21 9.01
C GLY A 21 15.80 0.57 7.73
N PHE A 22 15.25 1.44 6.88
CA PHE A 22 15.96 1.94 5.68
C PHE A 22 17.28 2.63 6.05
N GLY A 23 17.29 3.45 7.10
CA GLY A 23 18.48 4.12 7.58
C GLY A 23 19.55 3.13 8.10
N LEU A 24 19.10 2.12 8.85
CA LEU A 24 19.99 1.12 9.45
C LEU A 24 20.71 0.26 8.41
N ILE A 25 20.02 -0.13 7.32
CA ILE A 25 20.60 -0.99 6.28
C ILE A 25 21.18 -0.22 5.09
N SER A 26 21.05 1.11 5.06
CA SER A 26 21.50 1.94 3.93
C SER A 26 23.00 1.81 3.65
N GLY A 27 23.83 1.67 4.69
CA GLY A 27 25.26 1.45 4.56
C GLY A 27 25.59 0.12 3.88
N ASP A 28 24.92 -0.96 4.28
CA ASP A 28 25.12 -2.30 3.72
C ASP A 28 24.64 -2.37 2.26
N VAL A 29 23.49 -1.76 1.99
CA VAL A 29 22.93 -1.66 0.62
C VAL A 29 23.85 -0.82 -0.27
N GLY A 30 24.42 0.28 0.24
CA GLY A 30 25.39 1.10 -0.47
C GLY A 30 26.69 0.35 -0.76
N PHE A 31 27.21 -0.43 0.19
CA PHE A 31 28.37 -1.30 0.00
C PHE A 31 28.11 -2.38 -1.07
N LEU A 32 26.93 -3.03 -1.01
CA LEU A 32 26.51 -4.01 -2.00
C LEU A 32 26.41 -3.39 -3.40
N ALA A 33 25.79 -2.22 -3.50
CA ALA A 33 25.64 -1.50 -4.76
C ALA A 33 27.02 -1.16 -5.38
N SER A 34 27.92 -0.57 -4.61
CA SER A 34 29.28 -0.22 -5.08
C SER A 34 30.06 -1.45 -5.51
N SER A 35 30.00 -2.54 -4.77
CA SER A 35 30.65 -3.81 -5.12
C SER A 35 30.12 -4.37 -6.45
N LEU A 36 28.80 -4.37 -6.65
CA LEU A 36 28.16 -4.85 -7.88
C LEU A 36 28.52 -3.94 -9.09
N ILE A 37 28.60 -2.62 -8.89
CA ILE A 37 29.05 -1.69 -9.93
C ILE A 37 30.48 -2.01 -10.35
N VAL A 38 31.39 -2.19 -9.40
CA VAL A 38 32.82 -2.50 -9.69
C VAL A 38 32.94 -3.80 -10.48
N ILE A 39 32.24 -4.86 -10.04
CA ILE A 39 32.26 -6.15 -10.74
C ILE A 39 31.70 -6.00 -12.16
N ASP A 40 30.57 -5.35 -12.30
CA ASP A 40 29.86 -5.22 -13.57
C ASP A 40 30.63 -4.35 -14.58
N VAL A 41 31.22 -3.24 -14.12
CA VAL A 41 32.07 -2.37 -14.95
C VAL A 41 33.36 -3.09 -15.35
N THR A 42 34.03 -3.78 -14.40
CA THR A 42 35.26 -4.52 -14.69
C THR A 42 35.00 -5.62 -15.73
N LEU A 43 33.93 -6.41 -15.58
CA LEU A 43 33.57 -7.44 -16.54
C LEU A 43 33.22 -6.83 -17.90
N ALA A 44 32.47 -5.72 -17.91
CA ALA A 44 32.11 -5.03 -19.15
C ALA A 44 33.38 -4.59 -19.93
N PHE A 45 34.34 -3.93 -19.26
CA PHE A 45 35.58 -3.53 -19.90
C PHE A 45 36.39 -4.73 -20.43
N LEU A 46 36.47 -5.82 -19.66
CA LEU A 46 37.16 -7.03 -20.09
C LEU A 46 36.54 -7.62 -21.37
N PHE A 47 35.20 -7.70 -21.45
CA PHE A 47 34.52 -8.20 -22.63
C PHE A 47 34.60 -7.24 -23.83
N TRP A 48 34.66 -5.92 -23.58
CA TRP A 48 34.79 -4.93 -24.67
C TRP A 48 36.16 -4.93 -25.31
N THR A 49 37.23 -5.29 -24.57
CA THR A 49 38.59 -5.40 -25.12
C THR A 49 38.73 -6.60 -26.04
N TRP A 50 37.88 -7.62 -25.92
CA TRP A 50 37.91 -8.81 -26.81
C TRP A 50 36.94 -8.73 -27.99
N GLY A 51 36.03 -7.76 -28.01
CA GLY A 51 35.03 -7.59 -29.08
C GLY A 51 35.54 -6.67 -30.18
N GLU A 52 35.71 -7.18 -31.41
CA GLU A 52 36.03 -6.40 -32.58
C GLU A 52 34.79 -5.67 -33.13
N GLY A 53 34.89 -4.36 -33.33
CA GLY A 53 34.03 -3.61 -34.25
C GLY A 53 32.80 -2.89 -33.72
N GLU A 54 32.56 -2.80 -32.40
CA GLU A 54 31.47 -2.01 -31.88
C GLU A 54 31.94 -0.71 -31.20
N ASP A 55 31.10 0.34 -31.31
CA ASP A 55 31.37 1.65 -30.71
C ASP A 55 31.40 1.56 -29.15
N VAL A 56 32.61 1.54 -28.59
CA VAL A 56 32.86 1.47 -27.16
C VAL A 56 32.24 2.65 -26.42
N LEU A 57 32.19 3.82 -27.07
CA LEU A 57 31.61 5.03 -26.47
C LEU A 57 30.10 4.87 -26.26
N ALA A 58 29.37 4.34 -27.25
CA ALA A 58 27.94 4.11 -27.12
C ALA A 58 27.60 3.10 -26.00
N ARG A 59 28.42 2.05 -25.87
CA ARG A 59 28.28 1.06 -24.76
C ARG A 59 28.57 1.70 -23.39
N LEU A 60 29.58 2.53 -23.29
CA LEU A 60 29.94 3.25 -22.06
C LEU A 60 28.79 4.20 -21.65
N VAL A 61 28.26 4.98 -22.56
CA VAL A 61 27.12 5.89 -22.30
C VAL A 61 25.91 5.09 -21.80
N LYS A 62 25.55 4.00 -22.48
CA LYS A 62 24.44 3.13 -22.05
C LYS A 62 24.66 2.56 -20.66
N LYS A 63 25.89 2.14 -20.33
CA LYS A 63 26.26 1.62 -19.03
C LYS A 63 26.16 2.68 -17.93
N THR A 64 26.70 3.88 -18.19
CA THR A 64 26.64 5.01 -17.27
C THR A 64 25.17 5.41 -16.97
N LEU A 65 24.32 5.47 -17.98
CA LEU A 65 22.90 5.76 -17.79
C LEU A 65 22.21 4.68 -16.96
N HIS A 66 22.54 3.40 -17.19
CA HIS A 66 21.99 2.29 -16.41
C HIS A 66 22.39 2.39 -14.94
N VAL A 67 23.67 2.59 -14.65
CA VAL A 67 24.18 2.76 -13.27
C VAL A 67 23.56 4.00 -12.63
N GLY A 68 23.50 5.13 -13.37
CA GLY A 68 22.88 6.37 -12.87
C GLY A 68 21.40 6.20 -12.51
N PHE A 69 20.65 5.47 -13.34
CA PHE A 69 19.25 5.16 -13.06
C PHE A 69 19.05 4.35 -11.77
N PHE A 70 19.81 3.27 -11.59
CA PHE A 70 19.72 2.46 -10.37
C PHE A 70 20.25 3.20 -9.14
N ALA A 71 21.28 4.02 -9.27
CA ALA A 71 21.77 4.88 -8.19
C ALA A 71 20.67 5.89 -7.76
N PHE A 72 19.98 6.50 -8.71
CA PHE A 72 18.83 7.37 -8.44
C PHE A 72 17.70 6.61 -7.72
N LEU A 73 17.34 5.39 -8.18
CA LEU A 73 16.34 4.55 -7.54
C LEU A 73 16.73 4.24 -6.09
N LEU A 74 17.97 3.84 -5.83
CA LEU A 74 18.47 3.52 -4.49
C LEU A 74 18.38 4.73 -3.55
N THR A 75 18.86 5.88 -4.01
CA THR A 75 18.87 7.10 -3.19
C THR A 75 17.47 7.58 -2.84
N ASN A 76 16.50 7.40 -3.75
CA ASN A 76 15.14 7.90 -3.60
C ASN A 76 14.12 6.79 -3.31
N TRP A 77 14.54 5.57 -3.00
CA TRP A 77 13.68 4.39 -2.94
C TRP A 77 12.45 4.56 -2.05
N ASN A 78 12.63 5.00 -0.81
CA ASN A 78 11.53 5.20 0.14
C ASN A 78 10.56 6.30 -0.31
N ALA A 79 11.10 7.40 -0.87
CA ALA A 79 10.28 8.49 -1.39
C ALA A 79 9.46 8.05 -2.62
N LEU A 80 10.08 7.31 -3.55
CA LEU A 80 9.40 6.77 -4.73
C LEU A 80 8.30 5.77 -4.34
N ALA A 81 8.56 4.87 -3.39
CA ALA A 81 7.55 3.95 -2.89
C ALA A 81 6.36 4.69 -2.26
N LYS A 82 6.62 5.73 -1.47
CA LYS A 82 5.57 6.58 -0.89
C LYS A 82 4.74 7.27 -1.98
N ILE A 83 5.38 7.79 -3.03
CA ILE A 83 4.69 8.41 -4.16
C ILE A 83 3.79 7.38 -4.86
N ILE A 84 4.28 6.17 -5.12
CA ILE A 84 3.48 5.08 -5.71
C ILE A 84 2.25 4.81 -4.85
N TYR A 85 2.43 4.63 -3.55
CA TYR A 85 1.34 4.38 -2.62
C TYR A 85 0.27 5.48 -2.66
N LEU A 86 0.69 6.75 -2.50
CA LEU A 86 -0.22 7.91 -2.48
C LEU A 86 -0.91 8.11 -3.84
N SER A 87 -0.21 7.84 -4.95
CA SER A 87 -0.79 7.96 -6.29
C SER A 87 -1.87 6.93 -6.52
N PHE A 88 -1.62 5.66 -6.19
CA PHE A 88 -2.62 4.59 -6.37
C PHE A 88 -3.82 4.75 -5.43
N SER A 89 -3.61 5.11 -4.17
CA SER A 89 -4.70 5.39 -3.22
C SER A 89 -5.54 6.58 -3.68
N GLY A 90 -4.89 7.68 -4.07
CA GLY A 90 -5.57 8.87 -4.55
C GLY A 90 -6.35 8.65 -5.86
N LEU A 91 -5.81 7.86 -6.80
CA LEU A 91 -6.51 7.49 -8.03
C LEU A 91 -7.75 6.63 -7.73
N GLY A 92 -7.65 5.68 -6.80
CA GLY A 92 -8.77 4.85 -6.40
C GLY A 92 -9.94 5.66 -5.84
N LEU A 93 -9.67 6.61 -4.95
CA LEU A 93 -10.70 7.50 -4.38
C LEU A 93 -11.28 8.46 -5.43
N LYS A 94 -10.43 9.04 -6.29
CA LYS A 94 -10.92 9.89 -7.37
C LYS A 94 -11.86 9.16 -8.32
N ALA A 95 -11.59 7.87 -8.59
CA ALA A 95 -12.43 7.05 -9.47
C ALA A 95 -13.86 6.86 -8.93
N THR A 96 -14.07 7.02 -7.63
CA THR A 96 -15.38 6.84 -6.96
C THR A 96 -16.03 8.17 -6.57
N GLY A 97 -15.38 9.31 -6.82
CA GLY A 97 -15.86 10.61 -6.37
C GLY A 97 -15.70 10.85 -4.85
N ALA A 98 -15.17 9.88 -4.11
CA ALA A 98 -14.91 10.01 -2.68
C ALA A 98 -13.68 10.91 -2.45
N GLY A 99 -13.78 11.87 -1.52
CA GLY A 99 -12.69 12.79 -1.18
C GLY A 99 -11.71 12.19 -0.15
N GLY A 100 -10.42 12.55 -0.27
CA GLY A 100 -9.44 12.41 0.81
C GLY A 100 -8.62 11.10 0.81
N ALA A 101 -7.46 11.10 0.11
CA ALA A 101 -6.49 9.99 0.15
C ALA A 101 -5.93 9.70 1.56
N GLU A 102 -6.03 10.65 2.48
CA GLU A 102 -5.55 10.52 3.86
C GLU A 102 -6.38 9.52 4.68
N ASP A 103 -7.67 9.40 4.41
CA ASP A 103 -8.57 8.50 5.16
C ASP A 103 -8.25 7.01 4.96
N LEU A 104 -7.61 6.65 3.84
CA LEU A 104 -7.14 5.28 3.59
C LEU A 104 -5.88 4.89 4.38
N LEU A 105 -5.17 5.87 4.91
CA LEU A 105 -4.01 5.61 5.76
C LEU A 105 -4.43 5.23 7.19
N HIS A 106 -5.73 5.34 7.50
CA HIS A 106 -6.27 5.15 8.85
C HIS A 106 -7.35 4.04 8.88
N PRO A 107 -6.95 2.76 9.03
CA PRO A 107 -7.90 1.63 9.13
C PRO A 107 -8.94 1.81 10.24
N GLY A 108 -8.56 2.48 11.33
CA GLY A 108 -9.48 2.82 12.42
C GLY A 108 -10.61 3.75 11.99
N ARG A 109 -10.35 4.67 11.08
CA ARG A 109 -11.37 5.55 10.52
C ARG A 109 -12.41 4.80 9.70
N ILE A 110 -11.98 3.80 8.93
CA ILE A 110 -12.89 2.96 8.15
C ILE A 110 -13.79 2.12 9.03
N ALA A 111 -13.24 1.56 10.12
CA ALA A 111 -14.05 0.92 11.13
C ALA A 111 -15.09 1.87 11.75
N GLN A 112 -14.71 3.14 11.96
CA GLN A 112 -15.62 4.18 12.45
C GLN A 112 -16.73 4.51 11.44
N VAL A 113 -16.40 4.63 10.15
CA VAL A 113 -17.41 4.82 9.07
C VAL A 113 -18.41 3.67 9.08
N GLY A 114 -17.99 2.42 9.28
CA GLY A 114 -18.88 1.27 9.42
C GLY A 114 -19.82 1.37 10.61
N LEU A 115 -19.33 1.85 11.76
CA LEU A 115 -20.15 2.10 12.93
C LEU A 115 -21.20 3.20 12.69
N ASP A 116 -20.78 4.29 12.03
CA ASP A 116 -21.65 5.41 11.73
C ASP A 116 -22.72 5.04 10.68
N ALA A 117 -22.35 4.27 9.65
CA ALA A 117 -23.28 3.72 8.66
C ALA A 117 -24.30 2.75 9.25
N GLY A 118 -23.94 2.02 10.31
CA GLY A 118 -24.85 1.10 10.99
C GLY A 118 -25.83 1.77 11.98
N ARG A 119 -25.57 3.01 12.44
CA ARG A 119 -26.43 3.69 13.43
C ARG A 119 -27.88 3.82 13.02
N PRO A 120 -28.26 4.24 11.80
CA PRO A 120 -29.67 4.37 11.40
C PRO A 120 -30.45 3.06 11.55
N LEU A 121 -29.79 1.91 11.28
CA LEU A 121 -30.45 0.60 11.45
C LEU A 121 -30.75 0.27 12.93
N LEU A 122 -29.83 0.65 13.83
CA LEU A 122 -30.04 0.50 15.27
C LEU A 122 -31.13 1.46 15.78
N ASP A 123 -31.16 2.69 15.29
CA ASP A 123 -32.15 3.70 15.68
C ASP A 123 -33.54 3.27 15.25
N GLN A 124 -33.69 2.74 14.03
CA GLN A 124 -34.96 2.17 13.56
C GLN A 124 -35.37 0.94 14.40
N ALA A 125 -34.44 0.01 14.66
CA ALA A 125 -34.72 -1.14 15.51
C ALA A 125 -35.17 -0.72 16.91
N SER A 126 -34.53 0.29 17.51
CA SER A 126 -34.86 0.82 18.82
C SER A 126 -36.22 1.51 18.86
N ALA A 127 -36.61 2.22 17.79
CA ALA A 127 -37.91 2.87 17.65
C ALA A 127 -39.04 1.85 17.57
N LEU A 128 -38.80 0.69 16.97
CA LEU A 128 -39.78 -0.43 16.90
C LEU A 128 -39.85 -1.25 18.18
N ALA A 129 -38.82 -1.18 19.04
CA ALA A 129 -38.67 -2.00 20.24
C ALA A 129 -39.43 -1.47 21.48
N GLY A 130 -40.66 -0.92 21.32
CA GLY A 130 -41.51 -0.54 22.44
C GLY A 130 -42.05 -1.76 23.23
N PRO A 131 -42.70 -1.56 24.39
CA PRO A 131 -43.15 -2.67 25.28
C PRO A 131 -44.10 -3.69 24.59
N VAL A 132 -44.86 -3.27 23.61
CA VAL A 132 -45.72 -4.12 22.77
C VAL A 132 -45.05 -4.40 21.42
N GLY A 133 -44.27 -3.45 20.90
CA GLY A 133 -43.61 -3.53 19.61
C GLY A 133 -42.58 -4.68 19.49
N LEU A 134 -41.95 -5.07 20.58
CA LEU A 134 -41.04 -6.22 20.62
C LEU A 134 -41.71 -7.54 20.18
N PHE A 135 -43.01 -7.69 20.44
CA PHE A 135 -43.74 -8.89 20.05
C PHE A 135 -44.40 -8.74 18.68
N THR A 136 -44.90 -7.55 18.34
CA THR A 136 -45.56 -7.30 17.05
C THR A 136 -44.59 -7.13 15.88
N ASN A 137 -43.42 -6.54 16.12
CA ASN A 137 -42.43 -6.21 15.09
C ASN A 137 -41.13 -7.05 15.23
N PHE A 138 -41.20 -8.18 15.93
CA PHE A 138 -40.02 -9.02 16.20
C PHE A 138 -39.23 -9.37 14.92
N ALA A 139 -39.91 -9.75 13.87
CA ALA A 139 -39.28 -10.14 12.61
C ALA A 139 -38.52 -8.95 11.96
N GLU A 140 -39.12 -7.75 12.00
CA GLU A 140 -38.55 -6.53 11.43
C GLU A 140 -37.31 -6.08 12.25
N ILE A 141 -37.44 -6.10 13.58
CA ILE A 141 -36.28 -5.81 14.48
C ILE A 141 -35.14 -6.81 14.24
N ALA A 142 -35.45 -8.11 14.10
CA ALA A 142 -34.46 -9.13 13.84
C ALA A 142 -33.71 -8.92 12.51
N VAL A 143 -34.44 -8.54 11.45
CA VAL A 143 -33.85 -8.22 10.15
C VAL A 143 -32.98 -6.98 10.23
N LEU A 144 -33.37 -5.90 10.91
CA LEU A 144 -32.59 -4.69 11.10
C LEU A 144 -31.28 -4.96 11.88
N LEU A 145 -31.37 -5.74 12.95
CA LEU A 145 -30.18 -6.14 13.73
C LEU A 145 -29.23 -7.03 12.93
N LEU A 146 -29.76 -7.93 12.12
CA LEU A 146 -28.97 -8.78 11.24
C LEU A 146 -28.30 -7.95 10.15
N ALA A 147 -29.01 -7.02 9.54
CA ALA A 147 -28.47 -6.07 8.56
C ALA A 147 -27.35 -5.21 9.18
N TRP A 148 -27.58 -4.68 10.38
CA TRP A 148 -26.55 -3.95 11.14
C TRP A 148 -25.28 -4.79 11.38
N ALA A 149 -25.45 -6.04 11.82
CA ALA A 149 -24.32 -6.92 12.07
C ALA A 149 -23.52 -7.22 10.79
N ILE A 150 -24.20 -7.41 9.65
CA ILE A 150 -23.55 -7.65 8.35
C ILE A 150 -22.77 -6.41 7.90
N VAL A 151 -23.35 -5.21 8.01
CA VAL A 151 -22.69 -3.95 7.65
C VAL A 151 -21.42 -3.78 8.50
N LEU A 152 -21.54 -3.93 9.83
CA LEU A 152 -20.42 -3.81 10.74
C LEU A 152 -19.30 -4.79 10.42
N LEU A 153 -19.64 -6.05 10.16
CA LEU A 153 -18.67 -7.09 9.79
C LEU A 153 -17.98 -6.77 8.47
N ALA A 154 -18.72 -6.27 7.46
CA ALA A 154 -18.17 -5.90 6.16
C ALA A 154 -17.11 -4.80 6.30
N PHE A 155 -17.42 -3.70 7.01
CA PHE A 155 -16.47 -2.60 7.22
C PHE A 155 -15.28 -3.02 8.09
N PHE A 156 -15.49 -3.90 9.07
CA PHE A 156 -14.40 -4.45 9.88
C PHE A 156 -13.42 -5.29 9.04
N ILE A 157 -13.94 -6.13 8.14
CA ILE A 157 -13.10 -6.92 7.21
C ILE A 157 -12.30 -5.97 6.29
N ILE A 158 -12.93 -4.91 5.76
CA ILE A 158 -12.25 -3.92 4.92
C ILE A 158 -11.14 -3.22 5.71
N ALA A 159 -11.41 -2.80 6.95
CA ALA A 159 -10.42 -2.16 7.82
C ALA A 159 -9.21 -3.07 8.09
N ILE A 160 -9.43 -4.37 8.34
CA ILE A 160 -8.35 -5.36 8.49
C ILE A 160 -7.57 -5.51 7.18
N GLN A 161 -8.24 -5.60 6.04
CA GLN A 161 -7.56 -5.73 4.74
C GLN A 161 -6.65 -4.54 4.43
N ILE A 162 -7.10 -3.31 4.74
CA ILE A 162 -6.29 -2.11 4.57
C ILE A 162 -5.09 -2.16 5.49
N PHE A 163 -5.30 -2.45 6.76
CA PHE A 163 -4.22 -2.58 7.74
C PHE A 163 -3.14 -3.57 7.26
N VAL A 164 -3.55 -4.77 6.82
CA VAL A 164 -2.62 -5.79 6.31
C VAL A 164 -1.93 -5.32 5.04
N THR A 165 -2.64 -4.69 4.10
CA THR A 165 -2.05 -4.22 2.84
C THR A 165 -1.06 -3.07 3.06
N LEU A 166 -1.30 -2.18 4.02
CA LEU A 166 -0.35 -1.13 4.41
C LEU A 166 0.96 -1.72 4.96
N ILE A 167 0.84 -2.68 5.87
CA ILE A 167 1.99 -3.39 6.43
C ILE A 167 2.74 -4.15 5.32
N GLU A 168 2.02 -4.89 4.48
CA GLU A 168 2.58 -5.63 3.34
C GLU A 168 3.36 -4.68 2.42
N PHE A 169 2.76 -3.53 2.05
CA PHE A 169 3.42 -2.55 1.19
C PHE A 169 4.74 -2.05 1.80
N LYS A 170 4.72 -1.66 3.07
CA LYS A 170 5.90 -1.18 3.79
C LYS A 170 7.00 -2.25 3.88
N LEU A 171 6.64 -3.50 4.20
CA LEU A 171 7.58 -4.62 4.29
C LEU A 171 8.17 -4.99 2.92
N VAL A 172 7.34 -5.06 1.88
CA VAL A 172 7.79 -5.33 0.51
C VAL A 172 8.74 -4.23 0.03
N THR A 173 8.47 -2.98 0.38
CA THR A 173 9.34 -1.85 0.04
C THR A 173 10.68 -1.94 0.76
N LEU A 174 10.70 -2.26 2.06
CA LEU A 174 11.94 -2.42 2.83
C LEU A 174 12.77 -3.62 2.31
N ALA A 175 12.13 -4.78 2.12
CA ALA A 175 12.78 -5.96 1.55
C ALA A 175 13.30 -5.68 0.13
N GLY A 176 12.53 -4.93 -0.64
CA GLY A 176 12.91 -4.50 -1.97
C GLY A 176 14.16 -3.66 -2.01
N PHE A 177 14.35 -2.78 -1.05
CA PHE A 177 15.54 -1.92 -0.95
C PHE A 177 16.84 -2.73 -0.94
N ILE A 178 16.84 -3.92 -0.33
CA ILE A 178 18.00 -4.82 -0.30
C ILE A 178 18.28 -5.43 -1.69
N LEU A 179 17.24 -5.63 -2.50
CA LEU A 179 17.34 -6.32 -3.79
C LEU A 179 17.58 -5.37 -4.98
N VAL A 180 17.26 -4.09 -4.84
CA VAL A 180 17.45 -3.08 -5.91
C VAL A 180 18.92 -2.99 -6.40
N PRO A 181 19.98 -3.09 -5.56
CA PRO A 181 21.37 -3.09 -6.03
C PRO A 181 21.69 -4.16 -7.07
N PHE A 182 20.99 -5.32 -7.01
CA PHE A 182 21.20 -6.40 -7.98
C PHE A 182 20.82 -6.02 -9.41
N GLY A 183 20.04 -4.94 -9.58
CA GLY A 183 19.78 -4.34 -10.88
C GLY A 183 21.01 -3.72 -11.55
N LEU A 184 22.04 -3.37 -10.77
CA LEU A 184 23.30 -2.82 -11.27
C LEU A 184 24.14 -3.86 -12.02
N PHE A 185 23.99 -5.13 -11.68
CA PHE A 185 24.68 -6.23 -12.36
C PHE A 185 23.72 -6.95 -13.32
N GLY A 186 23.95 -6.83 -14.61
CA GLY A 186 23.03 -7.30 -15.64
C GLY A 186 22.57 -8.76 -15.51
N ARG A 187 23.39 -9.66 -14.95
CA ARG A 187 23.03 -11.06 -14.74
C ARG A 187 22.05 -11.29 -13.60
N THR A 188 21.96 -10.35 -12.65
CA THR A 188 21.07 -10.42 -11.49
C THR A 188 19.95 -9.38 -11.54
N ALA A 189 19.84 -8.60 -12.61
CA ALA A 189 18.87 -7.52 -12.79
C ALA A 189 17.41 -7.99 -12.60
N PHE A 190 17.10 -9.25 -12.91
CA PHE A 190 15.78 -9.85 -12.70
C PHE A 190 15.30 -9.80 -11.24
N LEU A 191 16.22 -9.75 -10.26
CA LEU A 191 15.85 -9.62 -8.85
C LEU A 191 15.28 -8.23 -8.55
N ALA A 192 15.91 -7.19 -9.08
CA ALA A 192 15.43 -5.82 -8.95
C ALA A 192 14.10 -5.60 -9.72
N GLU A 193 13.99 -6.15 -10.93
CA GLU A 193 12.75 -6.09 -11.74
C GLU A 193 11.58 -6.74 -11.01
N ARG A 194 11.79 -7.91 -10.38
CA ARG A 194 10.77 -8.60 -9.60
C ARG A 194 10.30 -7.76 -8.40
N VAL A 195 11.22 -7.08 -7.74
CA VAL A 195 10.89 -6.19 -6.62
C VAL A 195 10.06 -5.00 -7.08
N LEU A 196 10.47 -4.33 -8.17
CA LEU A 196 9.69 -3.24 -8.75
C LEU A 196 8.29 -3.70 -9.12
N GLY A 197 8.18 -4.90 -9.74
CA GLY A 197 6.90 -5.53 -10.04
C GLY A 197 6.04 -5.77 -8.79
N ASN A 198 6.63 -6.25 -7.70
CA ASN A 198 5.91 -6.49 -6.44
C ASN A 198 5.42 -5.19 -5.79
N VAL A 199 6.24 -4.14 -5.78
CA VAL A 199 5.83 -2.82 -5.26
C VAL A 199 4.65 -2.28 -6.06
N MET A 200 4.70 -2.38 -7.40
CA MET A 200 3.59 -1.97 -8.28
C MET A 200 2.34 -2.82 -8.05
N ALA A 201 2.48 -4.15 -7.93
CA ALA A 201 1.35 -5.06 -7.68
C ALA A 201 0.67 -4.76 -6.34
N THR A 202 1.44 -4.49 -5.28
CA THR A 202 0.89 -4.10 -3.98
C THR A 202 0.24 -2.71 -4.04
N GLY A 203 0.80 -1.78 -4.83
CA GLY A 203 0.17 -0.50 -5.13
C GLY A 203 -1.20 -0.65 -5.81
N VAL A 204 -1.32 -1.57 -6.77
CA VAL A 204 -2.63 -1.89 -7.40
C VAL A 204 -3.62 -2.47 -6.39
N LYS A 205 -3.19 -3.28 -5.43
CA LYS A 205 -4.05 -3.72 -4.32
C LYS A 205 -4.62 -2.54 -3.54
N VAL A 206 -3.76 -1.55 -3.22
CA VAL A 206 -4.19 -0.31 -2.53
C VAL A 206 -5.23 0.44 -3.36
N LEU A 207 -5.01 0.58 -4.68
CA LEU A 207 -5.98 1.21 -5.60
C LEU A 207 -7.33 0.50 -5.56
N VAL A 208 -7.36 -0.82 -5.66
CA VAL A 208 -8.60 -1.61 -5.63
C VAL A 208 -9.33 -1.44 -4.30
N LEU A 209 -8.60 -1.50 -3.17
CA LEU A 209 -9.20 -1.25 -1.85
C LEU A 209 -9.75 0.17 -1.73
N ALA A 210 -9.06 1.17 -2.28
CA ALA A 210 -9.52 2.55 -2.34
C ALA A 210 -10.85 2.68 -3.10
N ILE A 211 -10.98 1.99 -4.23
CA ILE A 211 -12.22 1.96 -5.01
C ILE A 211 -13.35 1.31 -4.20
N ILE A 212 -13.09 0.17 -3.57
CA ILE A 212 -14.11 -0.54 -2.76
C ILE A 212 -14.63 0.35 -1.64
N ILE A 213 -13.74 1.06 -0.95
CA ILE A 213 -14.12 1.98 0.14
C ILE A 213 -14.90 3.16 -0.39
N GLY A 214 -14.42 3.78 -1.47
CA GLY A 214 -15.09 4.93 -2.06
C GLY A 214 -16.50 4.58 -2.54
N ILE A 215 -16.69 3.43 -3.20
CA ILE A 215 -18.02 2.94 -3.58
C ILE A 215 -18.88 2.65 -2.33
N GLY A 216 -18.30 1.96 -1.34
CA GLY A 216 -18.99 1.63 -0.09
C GLY A 216 -19.49 2.88 0.63
N SER A 217 -18.65 3.90 0.81
CA SER A 217 -19.04 5.14 1.47
C SER A 217 -20.14 5.89 0.70
N THR A 218 -20.06 5.97 -0.63
CA THR A 218 -21.05 6.66 -1.47
C THR A 218 -22.42 5.97 -1.42
N ILE A 219 -22.44 4.63 -1.52
CA ILE A 219 -23.68 3.86 -1.45
C ILE A 219 -24.36 4.04 -0.09
N PHE A 220 -23.59 4.03 1.01
CA PHE A 220 -24.18 4.21 2.35
C PHE A 220 -24.71 5.62 2.58
N ASP A 221 -24.04 6.65 2.06
CA ASP A 221 -24.55 8.04 2.13
C ASP A 221 -25.91 8.20 1.41
N GLU A 222 -26.12 7.46 0.33
CA GLU A 222 -27.39 7.47 -0.42
C GLU A 222 -28.53 6.71 0.29
N PHE A 223 -28.21 5.69 1.09
CA PHE A 223 -29.20 4.95 1.89
C PHE A 223 -29.58 5.62 3.21
N VAL A 224 -28.77 6.58 3.70
CA VAL A 224 -28.99 7.28 4.97
C VAL A 224 -29.77 8.59 4.78
N GLN A 225 -29.93 9.09 3.54
CA GLN A 225 -30.81 10.21 3.19
C GLN A 225 -32.23 9.78 3.00
#